data_76432dbaa073fd07c2d76d2c282665b0
#
_entry.id   76432dbaa073fd07c2d76d2c282665b0
#
_cell.length_a   1.000
_cell.length_b   1.000
_cell.length_c   1.000
_cell.angle_alpha   90.00
_cell.angle_beta   90.00
_cell.angle_gamma   90.00
#
_symmetry.space_group_name_H-M   'P 1'
#
loop_
_entity.id
_entity.type
_entity.pdbx_description
1 polymer ?
#
loop_
_entity_poly.entity_id
_entity_poly.type
_entity_poly.pdbx_seq_one_letter_code
_entity_poly.pdbx_strand_id
1 'polypeptide(L)'
;MADFTDLIDLASERLGGAVLAANDEFFAPKEGLIKVTKPEWREGLYTERGKWMDGWETRRRRAPGEDWAVVRLGAPGTVRGVVIDTSFFTGNYPESASLDGCEVEGTPATSVLTDGGVTWRPLLPLVTLAGDAQNRFEVEQSPRRVTHVRLTIHPDGGVARLRVHGDVVPADDLFDPGERHDLAAMEHGGFVVECSDMWYGHRQNLILPGRSTHMGDGWETKRRRGPGHEWTIVRLARRAVIDRVELDTDH
;
A
#
# COMPACT_ATOMS: atom_id res chain seq x y z
N MET A 1 -6.73 20.71 -2.14
CA MET A 1 -7.02 19.42 -1.47
C MET A 1 -5.68 18.80 -1.12
N ALA A 2 -5.56 18.12 0.01
CA ALA A 2 -4.34 17.36 0.33
C ALA A 2 -4.15 16.27 -0.74
N ASP A 3 -2.91 16.00 -1.12
CA ASP A 3 -2.58 14.94 -2.07
C ASP A 3 -2.99 13.59 -1.44
N PHE A 4 -3.69 12.73 -2.18
CA PHE A 4 -4.12 11.43 -1.67
C PHE A 4 -2.93 10.56 -1.23
N THR A 5 -1.73 10.82 -1.76
CA THR A 5 -0.52 10.09 -1.35
C THR A 5 -0.01 10.46 0.05
N ASP A 6 -0.59 11.47 0.69
CA ASP A 6 -0.37 11.74 2.12
C ASP A 6 -1.15 10.79 3.03
N LEU A 7 -2.14 10.06 2.47
CA LEU A 7 -2.91 9.06 3.18
C LEU A 7 -2.12 7.75 3.33
N ILE A 8 -2.62 6.87 4.19
CA ILE A 8 -2.01 5.56 4.46
C ILE A 8 -2.03 4.70 3.18
N ASP A 9 -0.90 4.09 2.85
CA ASP A 9 -0.84 3.01 1.85
C ASP A 9 -1.37 1.71 2.47
N LEU A 10 -2.65 1.44 2.24
CA LEU A 10 -3.35 0.27 2.78
C LEU A 10 -2.77 -1.06 2.29
N ALA A 11 -2.08 -1.07 1.15
CA ALA A 11 -1.47 -2.27 0.58
C ALA A 11 -0.06 -2.56 1.11
N SER A 12 0.54 -1.64 1.87
CA SER A 12 1.93 -1.74 2.33
C SER A 12 2.21 -3.05 3.08
N GLU A 13 3.32 -3.72 2.72
CA GLU A 13 3.82 -4.89 3.46
C GLU A 13 4.13 -4.57 4.93
N ARG A 14 4.55 -3.34 5.24
CA ARG A 14 4.79 -2.90 6.64
C ARG A 14 3.50 -2.86 7.47
N LEU A 15 2.37 -2.64 6.82
CA LEU A 15 1.05 -2.69 7.46
C LEU A 15 0.48 -4.11 7.50
N GLY A 16 1.20 -5.09 6.96
CA GLY A 16 0.75 -6.48 6.86
C GLY A 16 0.09 -6.83 5.54
N GLY A 17 0.19 -5.97 4.52
CA GLY A 17 -0.27 -6.27 3.16
C GLY A 17 0.43 -7.49 2.57
N ALA A 18 -0.26 -8.24 1.72
CA ALA A 18 0.28 -9.43 1.07
C ALA A 18 -0.28 -9.63 -0.33
N VAL A 19 0.56 -9.97 -1.29
CA VAL A 19 0.11 -10.39 -2.62
C VAL A 19 -0.20 -11.88 -2.59
N LEU A 20 -1.48 -12.23 -2.65
CA LEU A 20 -1.96 -13.60 -2.42
C LEU A 20 -1.83 -14.47 -3.68
N ALA A 21 -2.07 -13.90 -4.84
CA ALA A 21 -2.06 -14.61 -6.12
C ALA A 21 -1.72 -13.68 -7.28
N ALA A 22 -1.16 -14.25 -8.34
CA ALA A 22 -1.08 -13.67 -9.67
C ALA A 22 -1.27 -14.81 -10.69
N ASN A 23 -1.83 -14.51 -11.86
CA ASN A 23 -1.99 -15.52 -12.89
C ASN A 23 -0.70 -15.78 -13.68
N ASP A 24 0.24 -14.85 -13.69
CA ASP A 24 1.59 -15.02 -14.22
C ASP A 24 2.60 -14.19 -13.41
N GLU A 25 3.78 -14.74 -13.17
CA GLU A 25 4.91 -14.09 -12.48
C GLU A 25 6.25 -14.61 -13.03
N PHE A 26 6.28 -14.84 -14.33
CA PHE A 26 7.40 -15.53 -14.96
C PHE A 26 8.72 -14.78 -14.86
N PHE A 27 8.74 -13.47 -15.13
CA PHE A 27 9.98 -12.68 -15.13
C PHE A 27 10.31 -12.15 -13.75
N ALA A 28 9.31 -11.66 -13.00
CA ALA A 28 9.52 -11.15 -11.66
C ALA A 28 8.33 -11.50 -10.75
N PRO A 29 8.60 -11.87 -9.47
CA PRO A 29 7.59 -12.37 -8.55
C PRO A 29 6.63 -11.25 -8.10
N LYS A 30 5.38 -11.62 -7.85
CA LYS A 30 4.29 -10.73 -7.46
C LYS A 30 4.54 -9.95 -6.17
N GLU A 31 5.33 -10.50 -5.25
CA GLU A 31 5.67 -9.86 -3.97
C GLU A 31 6.35 -8.49 -4.16
N GLY A 32 6.98 -8.28 -5.31
CA GLY A 32 7.57 -6.98 -5.68
C GLY A 32 6.59 -5.81 -5.67
N LEU A 33 5.30 -6.07 -5.92
CA LEU A 33 4.26 -5.04 -6.04
C LEU A 33 4.09 -4.15 -4.81
N ILE A 34 4.24 -4.69 -3.60
CA ILE A 34 3.90 -3.99 -2.36
C ILE A 34 5.08 -3.69 -1.45
N LYS A 35 6.30 -3.94 -1.92
CA LYS A 35 7.53 -3.58 -1.18
C LYS A 35 7.50 -2.10 -0.80
N VAL A 36 7.93 -1.77 0.42
CA VAL A 36 8.02 -0.38 0.88
C VAL A 36 9.15 0.39 0.22
N THR A 37 10.22 -0.31 -0.17
CA THR A 37 11.38 0.30 -0.82
C THR A 37 11.00 0.89 -2.18
N LYS A 38 11.65 2.00 -2.54
CA LYS A 38 11.57 2.51 -3.91
C LYS A 38 12.07 1.43 -4.88
N PRO A 39 11.51 1.38 -6.11
CA PRO A 39 12.05 0.50 -7.13
C PRO A 39 13.53 0.77 -7.38
N GLU A 40 14.29 -0.30 -7.59
CA GLU A 40 15.72 -0.24 -7.85
C GLU A 40 16.02 -0.66 -9.29
N TRP A 41 17.03 -0.01 -9.88
CA TRP A 41 17.66 -0.45 -11.09
C TRP A 41 19.03 -1.04 -10.80
N ARG A 42 19.28 -2.25 -11.31
CA ARG A 42 20.59 -2.90 -11.22
C ARG A 42 21.09 -3.25 -12.62
N GLU A 43 22.05 -2.47 -13.10
CA GLU A 43 22.62 -2.68 -14.43
C GLU A 43 23.36 -4.03 -14.50
N GLY A 44 23.18 -4.75 -15.62
CA GLY A 44 23.85 -6.02 -15.87
C GLY A 44 23.40 -7.20 -15.02
N LEU A 45 22.40 -7.04 -14.17
CA LEU A 45 21.84 -8.15 -13.38
C LEU A 45 20.81 -8.93 -14.21
N TYR A 46 21.03 -10.24 -14.29
CA TYR A 46 20.15 -11.17 -14.98
C TYR A 46 19.77 -12.34 -14.07
N THR A 47 18.60 -12.87 -14.29
CA THR A 47 18.11 -14.13 -13.72
C THR A 47 18.12 -15.21 -14.80
N GLU A 48 17.79 -16.45 -14.45
CA GLU A 48 17.59 -17.54 -15.42
C GLU A 48 16.47 -17.25 -16.43
N ARG A 49 15.59 -16.30 -16.14
CA ARG A 49 14.42 -15.95 -16.95
C ARG A 49 14.58 -14.66 -17.75
N GLY A 50 15.70 -13.95 -17.57
CA GLY A 50 15.96 -12.71 -18.30
C GLY A 50 16.57 -11.63 -17.43
N LYS A 51 16.43 -10.37 -17.86
CA LYS A 51 16.92 -9.22 -17.11
C LYS A 51 16.18 -9.10 -15.77
N TRP A 52 16.92 -8.88 -14.70
CA TRP A 52 16.30 -8.67 -13.39
C TRP A 52 15.56 -7.32 -13.37
N MET A 53 14.33 -7.34 -12.89
CA MET A 53 13.50 -6.16 -12.68
C MET A 53 12.95 -6.18 -11.25
N ASP A 54 12.92 -5.02 -10.59
CA ASP A 54 12.38 -4.88 -9.25
C ASP A 54 10.88 -4.52 -9.29
N GLY A 55 10.06 -5.55 -9.29
CA GLY A 55 8.62 -5.44 -9.38
C GLY A 55 7.97 -6.79 -9.64
N TRP A 56 6.77 -6.76 -10.17
CA TRP A 56 6.05 -7.90 -10.72
C TRP A 56 6.08 -7.80 -12.24
N GLU A 57 6.46 -8.88 -12.94
CA GLU A 57 6.51 -8.89 -14.40
C GLU A 57 6.05 -10.23 -14.96
N THR A 58 5.07 -10.15 -15.88
CA THR A 58 4.45 -11.27 -16.55
C THR A 58 5.09 -11.56 -17.90
N ARG A 59 4.82 -12.74 -18.47
CA ARG A 59 5.21 -13.09 -19.84
C ARG A 59 4.43 -12.26 -20.84
N ARG A 60 5.07 -11.95 -21.97
CA ARG A 60 4.35 -11.33 -23.08
C ARG A 60 3.28 -12.29 -23.60
N ARG A 61 2.03 -11.84 -23.54
CA ARG A 61 0.89 -12.60 -24.06
C ARG A 61 0.93 -12.63 -25.59
N ARG A 62 0.66 -13.83 -26.13
CA ARG A 62 0.54 -14.03 -27.59
C ARG A 62 -0.90 -14.35 -28.02
N ALA A 63 -1.82 -14.31 -27.07
CA ALA A 63 -3.25 -14.48 -27.25
C ALA A 63 -3.99 -13.38 -26.48
N PRO A 64 -5.21 -13.02 -26.89
CA PRO A 64 -6.04 -12.07 -26.13
C PRO A 64 -6.20 -12.50 -24.67
N GLY A 65 -6.22 -11.52 -23.78
CA GLY A 65 -6.38 -11.73 -22.35
C GLY A 65 -5.70 -10.62 -21.55
N GLU A 66 -5.65 -10.82 -20.26
CA GLU A 66 -5.15 -9.89 -19.27
C GLU A 66 -4.41 -10.63 -18.17
N ASP A 67 -3.51 -9.95 -17.49
CA ASP A 67 -2.84 -10.49 -16.32
C ASP A 67 -3.30 -9.75 -15.07
N TRP A 68 -3.31 -10.46 -13.95
CA TRP A 68 -3.83 -9.90 -12.71
C TRP A 68 -3.05 -10.38 -11.49
N ALA A 69 -3.09 -9.54 -10.44
CA ALA A 69 -2.60 -9.88 -9.12
C ALA A 69 -3.64 -9.49 -8.05
N VAL A 70 -3.82 -10.35 -7.06
CA VAL A 70 -4.71 -10.13 -5.92
C VAL A 70 -3.90 -9.78 -4.69
N VAL A 71 -4.20 -8.64 -4.09
CA VAL A 71 -3.53 -8.10 -2.90
C VAL A 71 -4.53 -8.05 -1.75
N ARG A 72 -4.18 -8.69 -0.62
CA ARG A 72 -4.82 -8.43 0.66
C ARG A 72 -4.25 -7.14 1.22
N LEU A 73 -5.09 -6.21 1.58
CA LEU A 73 -4.69 -4.98 2.25
C LEU A 73 -4.16 -5.29 3.66
N GLY A 74 -3.18 -4.54 4.11
CA GLY A 74 -2.64 -4.63 5.46
C GLY A 74 -3.62 -4.11 6.52
N ALA A 75 -4.38 -3.08 6.15
CA ALA A 75 -5.54 -2.63 6.91
C ALA A 75 -6.72 -2.45 5.96
N PRO A 76 -7.92 -2.92 6.34
CA PRO A 76 -9.14 -2.64 5.59
C PRO A 76 -9.45 -1.16 5.59
N GLY A 77 -10.00 -0.66 4.49
CA GLY A 77 -10.28 0.77 4.41
C GLY A 77 -11.06 1.20 3.18
N THR A 78 -11.26 2.51 3.07
CA THR A 78 -11.83 3.15 1.88
C THR A 78 -10.72 3.72 1.03
N VAL A 79 -10.67 3.35 -0.25
CA VAL A 79 -9.62 3.80 -1.19
C VAL A 79 -9.91 5.21 -1.68
N ARG A 80 -8.89 6.07 -1.68
CA ARG A 80 -8.95 7.46 -2.16
C ARG A 80 -8.08 7.70 -3.37
N GLY A 81 -7.06 6.88 -3.57
CA GLY A 81 -6.20 7.00 -4.72
C GLY A 81 -5.27 5.80 -4.87
N VAL A 82 -4.76 5.64 -6.07
CA VAL A 82 -3.90 4.53 -6.46
C VAL A 82 -2.68 5.07 -7.18
N VAL A 83 -1.51 4.50 -6.87
CA VAL A 83 -0.29 4.72 -7.67
C VAL A 83 0.10 3.39 -8.28
N ILE A 84 0.12 3.34 -9.61
CA ILE A 84 0.65 2.22 -10.39
C ILE A 84 2.01 2.67 -10.91
N ASP A 85 3.06 2.24 -10.25
CA ASP A 85 4.44 2.64 -10.52
C ASP A 85 5.05 1.68 -11.54
N THR A 86 5.45 2.21 -12.69
CA THR A 86 6.12 1.49 -13.77
C THR A 86 7.59 1.87 -13.89
N SER A 87 8.19 2.42 -12.84
CA SER A 87 9.61 2.82 -12.82
C SER A 87 10.51 1.71 -13.35
N PHE A 88 11.40 2.08 -14.26
CA PHE A 88 12.34 1.20 -14.98
C PHE A 88 11.71 0.26 -16.01
N PHE A 89 10.40 0.15 -16.11
CA PHE A 89 9.71 -0.58 -17.17
C PHE A 89 9.45 0.38 -18.34
N THR A 90 10.43 0.54 -19.22
CA THR A 90 10.39 1.53 -20.32
C THR A 90 9.70 1.02 -21.58
N GLY A 91 9.77 -0.29 -21.86
CA GLY A 91 9.20 -0.90 -23.08
C GLY A 91 8.34 -2.13 -22.80
N ASN A 92 8.34 -2.59 -21.57
CA ASN A 92 7.65 -3.79 -21.08
C ASN A 92 6.63 -3.47 -19.98
N TYR A 93 6.18 -2.22 -19.88
CA TYR A 93 5.08 -1.82 -19.01
C TYR A 93 3.72 -2.14 -19.67
N PRO A 94 2.65 -2.34 -18.89
CA PRO A 94 1.32 -2.56 -19.44
C PRO A 94 0.77 -1.27 -20.10
N GLU A 95 0.07 -1.41 -21.22
CA GLU A 95 -0.56 -0.26 -21.90
C GLU A 95 -1.64 0.41 -21.03
N SER A 96 -2.35 -0.41 -20.25
CA SER A 96 -3.41 0.06 -19.37
C SER A 96 -3.61 -0.88 -18.19
N ALA A 97 -4.30 -0.37 -17.15
CA ALA A 97 -4.66 -1.15 -15.99
C ALA A 97 -6.01 -0.73 -15.41
N SER A 98 -6.59 -1.61 -14.61
CA SER A 98 -7.77 -1.33 -13.77
C SER A 98 -7.57 -1.90 -12.37
N LEU A 99 -8.34 -1.40 -11.40
CA LEU A 99 -8.33 -1.91 -10.04
C LEU A 99 -9.75 -2.18 -9.57
N ASP A 100 -9.97 -3.38 -9.09
CA ASP A 100 -11.21 -3.77 -8.40
C ASP A 100 -10.96 -3.97 -6.91
N GLY A 101 -11.99 -3.81 -6.09
CA GLY A 101 -11.97 -4.11 -4.66
C GLY A 101 -13.07 -5.05 -4.23
N CYS A 102 -12.84 -5.82 -3.17
CA CYS A 102 -13.87 -6.59 -2.49
C CYS A 102 -13.68 -6.55 -0.98
N GLU A 103 -14.74 -6.86 -0.27
CA GLU A 103 -14.76 -7.02 1.18
C GLU A 103 -15.02 -8.48 1.51
N VAL A 104 -14.04 -9.11 2.18
CA VAL A 104 -14.13 -10.48 2.66
C VAL A 104 -13.46 -10.54 4.03
N GLU A 105 -14.22 -10.95 5.04
CA GLU A 105 -13.70 -11.05 6.40
C GLU A 105 -12.82 -12.29 6.59
N GLY A 106 -11.91 -12.19 7.55
CA GLY A 106 -11.01 -13.27 7.93
C GLY A 106 -9.90 -13.55 6.90
N THR A 107 -9.52 -14.81 6.79
CA THR A 107 -8.46 -15.27 5.87
C THR A 107 -9.07 -16.26 4.88
N PRO A 108 -9.70 -15.79 3.80
CA PRO A 108 -10.28 -16.68 2.80
C PRO A 108 -9.20 -17.49 2.09
N ALA A 109 -9.54 -18.70 1.66
CA ALA A 109 -8.69 -19.45 0.74
C ALA A 109 -8.52 -18.66 -0.56
N THR A 110 -7.34 -18.69 -1.17
CA THR A 110 -7.04 -17.95 -2.40
C THR A 110 -8.03 -18.27 -3.54
N SER A 111 -8.46 -19.52 -3.65
CA SER A 111 -9.47 -19.94 -4.63
C SER A 111 -10.81 -19.20 -4.49
N VAL A 112 -11.20 -18.80 -3.29
CA VAL A 112 -12.41 -17.99 -3.08
C VAL A 112 -12.29 -16.63 -3.78
N LEU A 113 -11.09 -16.07 -3.80
CA LEU A 113 -10.80 -14.77 -4.43
C LEU A 113 -10.62 -14.88 -5.95
N THR A 114 -10.16 -16.03 -6.45
CA THR A 114 -9.80 -16.20 -7.88
C THR A 114 -10.88 -16.89 -8.70
N ASP A 115 -11.69 -17.79 -8.12
CA ASP A 115 -12.59 -18.67 -8.83
C ASP A 115 -14.06 -18.22 -8.79
N GLY A 116 -14.29 -16.91 -8.57
CA GLY A 116 -15.63 -16.32 -8.61
C GLY A 116 -16.41 -16.40 -7.30
N GLY A 117 -15.75 -16.77 -6.19
CA GLY A 117 -16.38 -16.83 -4.86
C GLY A 117 -16.68 -15.45 -4.23
N VAL A 118 -16.20 -14.36 -4.85
CA VAL A 118 -16.41 -12.98 -4.38
C VAL A 118 -16.90 -12.06 -5.48
N THR A 119 -17.61 -11.01 -5.08
CA THR A 119 -18.02 -9.96 -6.02
C THR A 119 -16.99 -8.84 -6.02
N TRP A 120 -16.19 -8.76 -7.05
CA TRP A 120 -15.28 -7.66 -7.32
C TRP A 120 -16.05 -6.43 -7.81
N ARG A 121 -15.66 -5.24 -7.35
CA ARG A 121 -16.28 -3.96 -7.71
C ARG A 121 -15.22 -3.00 -8.20
N PRO A 122 -15.46 -2.26 -9.29
CA PRO A 122 -14.51 -1.29 -9.81
C PRO A 122 -14.18 -0.21 -8.76
N LEU A 123 -12.89 0.02 -8.53
CA LEU A 123 -12.33 1.16 -7.79
C LEU A 123 -11.69 2.15 -8.76
N LEU A 124 -10.92 1.64 -9.71
CA LEU A 124 -10.32 2.41 -10.79
C LEU A 124 -10.74 1.75 -12.11
N PRO A 125 -11.46 2.46 -13.00
CA PRO A 125 -11.77 1.95 -14.33
C PRO A 125 -10.50 1.73 -15.15
N LEU A 126 -10.62 1.18 -16.35
CA LEU A 126 -9.48 1.03 -17.23
C LEU A 126 -8.85 2.39 -17.54
N VAL A 127 -7.57 2.54 -17.19
CA VAL A 127 -6.77 3.75 -17.39
C VAL A 127 -5.51 3.43 -18.18
N THR A 128 -5.07 4.35 -19.03
CA THR A 128 -3.80 4.23 -19.74
C THR A 128 -2.63 4.53 -18.82
N LEU A 129 -1.56 3.75 -18.95
CA LEU A 129 -0.32 3.93 -18.20
C LEU A 129 0.78 4.54 -19.08
N ALA A 130 1.68 5.27 -18.45
CA ALA A 130 2.96 5.65 -19.02
C ALA A 130 4.05 4.71 -18.48
N GLY A 131 5.05 4.39 -19.29
CA GLY A 131 6.23 3.65 -18.85
C GLY A 131 7.20 4.53 -18.07
N ASP A 132 8.00 3.89 -17.21
CA ASP A 132 9.00 4.57 -16.35
C ASP A 132 8.40 5.78 -15.60
N ALA A 133 7.24 5.59 -15.00
CA ALA A 133 6.47 6.67 -14.38
C ALA A 133 5.69 6.21 -13.16
N GLN A 134 5.43 7.14 -12.25
CA GLN A 134 4.42 6.97 -11.20
C GLN A 134 3.07 7.43 -11.73
N ASN A 135 2.25 6.48 -12.18
CA ASN A 135 0.91 6.76 -12.67
C ASN A 135 -0.05 6.92 -11.48
N ARG A 136 -0.53 8.13 -11.24
CA ARG A 136 -1.33 8.52 -10.07
C ARG A 136 -2.77 8.75 -10.48
N PHE A 137 -3.70 8.09 -9.79
CA PHE A 137 -5.13 8.17 -10.07
C PHE A 137 -5.92 8.41 -8.79
N GLU A 138 -6.74 9.45 -8.78
CA GLU A 138 -7.75 9.62 -7.74
C GLU A 138 -8.87 8.59 -7.95
N VAL A 139 -9.34 8.00 -6.86
CA VAL A 139 -10.51 7.13 -6.86
C VAL A 139 -11.69 7.96 -6.40
N GLU A 140 -12.66 8.14 -7.29
CA GLU A 140 -13.94 8.74 -6.94
C GLU A 140 -14.57 7.88 -5.84
N GLN A 141 -14.93 8.51 -4.75
CA GLN A 141 -15.30 7.91 -3.47
C GLN A 141 -15.92 6.52 -3.60
N SER A 142 -15.14 5.49 -3.26
CA SER A 142 -15.75 4.23 -2.87
C SER A 142 -16.19 4.40 -1.41
N PRO A 143 -17.49 4.56 -1.10
CA PRO A 143 -17.95 4.70 0.29
C PRO A 143 -17.86 3.37 1.06
N ARG A 144 -17.32 2.33 0.42
CA ARG A 144 -17.29 0.98 0.97
C ARG A 144 -15.89 0.62 1.41
N ARG A 145 -15.83 -0.01 2.56
CA ARG A 145 -14.66 -0.70 3.07
C ARG A 145 -14.26 -1.82 2.11
N VAL A 146 -12.98 -1.96 1.84
CA VAL A 146 -12.41 -3.07 1.09
C VAL A 146 -11.29 -3.72 1.91
N THR A 147 -11.14 -5.01 1.76
CA THR A 147 -10.11 -5.83 2.40
C THR A 147 -9.09 -6.36 1.41
N HIS A 148 -9.50 -6.49 0.15
CA HIS A 148 -8.68 -7.00 -0.95
C HIS A 148 -8.87 -6.15 -2.19
N VAL A 149 -7.79 -6.04 -2.98
CA VAL A 149 -7.83 -5.41 -4.30
C VAL A 149 -7.27 -6.36 -5.35
N ARG A 150 -7.77 -6.25 -6.58
CA ARG A 150 -7.25 -6.96 -7.74
C ARG A 150 -6.78 -5.94 -8.76
N LEU A 151 -5.47 -5.89 -8.99
CA LEU A 151 -4.88 -5.16 -10.10
C LEU A 151 -4.97 -6.03 -11.34
N THR A 152 -5.57 -5.50 -12.41
CA THR A 152 -5.59 -6.12 -13.73
C THR A 152 -4.80 -5.24 -14.69
N ILE A 153 -3.87 -5.85 -15.42
CA ILE A 153 -3.02 -5.18 -16.42
C ILE A 153 -3.33 -5.70 -17.82
N HIS A 154 -3.26 -4.83 -18.80
CA HIS A 154 -3.63 -5.13 -20.19
C HIS A 154 -2.51 -4.75 -21.16
N PRO A 155 -2.12 -5.71 -22.06
CA PRO A 155 -2.45 -7.13 -22.01
C PRO A 155 -1.55 -7.88 -21.00
N ASP A 156 -0.34 -7.41 -20.76
CA ASP A 156 0.75 -7.97 -19.97
C ASP A 156 1.78 -6.89 -19.64
N GLY A 157 2.80 -7.21 -18.86
CA GLY A 157 3.94 -6.34 -18.64
C GLY A 157 4.44 -6.33 -17.21
N GLY A 158 5.21 -5.29 -16.89
CA GLY A 158 5.81 -5.11 -15.57
C GLY A 158 5.27 -3.90 -14.83
N VAL A 159 5.04 -4.07 -13.54
CA VAL A 159 4.67 -3.05 -12.58
C VAL A 159 5.65 -3.09 -11.41
N ALA A 160 6.37 -1.99 -11.20
CA ALA A 160 7.35 -1.90 -10.12
C ALA A 160 6.68 -1.91 -8.75
N ARG A 161 5.67 -1.05 -8.55
CA ARG A 161 4.93 -0.97 -7.28
C ARG A 161 3.46 -0.66 -7.51
N LEU A 162 2.63 -1.17 -6.62
CA LEU A 162 1.24 -0.75 -6.42
C LEU A 162 1.12 -0.10 -5.05
N ARG A 163 0.55 1.12 -4.99
CA ARG A 163 0.17 1.78 -3.75
C ARG A 163 -1.33 2.04 -3.76
N VAL A 164 -1.97 1.76 -2.64
CA VAL A 164 -3.43 1.91 -2.48
C VAL A 164 -3.66 2.83 -1.28
N HIS A 165 -3.80 4.11 -1.55
CA HIS A 165 -3.93 5.13 -0.51
C HIS A 165 -5.37 5.32 -0.09
N GLY A 166 -5.58 5.41 1.23
CA GLY A 166 -6.92 5.58 1.75
C GLY A 166 -7.02 5.79 3.25
N ASP A 167 -8.26 5.75 3.72
CA ASP A 167 -8.60 5.83 5.14
C ASP A 167 -8.79 4.41 5.69
N VAL A 168 -8.10 4.09 6.77
CA VAL A 168 -8.30 2.80 7.48
C VAL A 168 -9.69 2.80 8.13
N VAL A 169 -10.43 1.72 7.88
CA VAL A 169 -11.75 1.46 8.48
C VAL A 169 -11.71 0.07 9.10
N PRO A 170 -11.41 -0.03 10.40
CA PRO A 170 -11.38 -1.30 11.12
C PRO A 170 -12.75 -1.99 11.11
N ALA A 171 -12.79 -3.27 11.46
CA ALA A 171 -14.04 -3.96 11.74
C ALA A 171 -14.71 -3.36 12.99
N ASP A 172 -16.04 -3.37 13.02
CA ASP A 172 -16.80 -2.74 14.11
C ASP A 172 -16.55 -3.39 15.48
N ASP A 173 -16.23 -4.68 15.49
CA ASP A 173 -15.95 -5.51 16.66
C ASP A 173 -14.48 -5.46 17.12
N LEU A 174 -13.61 -4.73 16.43
CA LEU A 174 -12.20 -4.63 16.81
C LEU A 174 -11.99 -4.03 18.21
N PHE A 175 -12.90 -3.16 18.66
CA PHE A 175 -12.75 -2.44 19.91
C PHE A 175 -13.73 -2.92 20.98
N ASP A 176 -13.43 -4.05 21.58
CA ASP A 176 -14.24 -4.60 22.66
C ASP A 176 -14.27 -3.67 23.89
N PRO A 177 -15.46 -3.40 24.45
CA PRO A 177 -15.58 -2.62 25.68
C PRO A 177 -14.87 -3.30 26.84
N GLY A 178 -13.95 -2.59 27.48
CA GLY A 178 -13.21 -3.09 28.65
C GLY A 178 -11.81 -3.61 28.32
N GLU A 179 -11.44 -3.73 27.07
CA GLU A 179 -10.08 -4.00 26.64
C GLU A 179 -9.30 -2.70 26.39
N ARG A 180 -7.98 -2.80 26.47
CA ARG A 180 -7.07 -1.71 26.13
C ARG A 180 -6.61 -1.86 24.70
N HIS A 181 -6.79 -0.80 23.94
CA HIS A 181 -6.40 -0.75 22.53
C HIS A 181 -5.42 0.39 22.30
N ASP A 182 -4.44 0.17 21.44
CA ASP A 182 -3.61 1.25 20.92
C ASP A 182 -4.39 2.00 19.84
N LEU A 183 -4.96 3.14 20.23
CA LEU A 183 -5.78 3.96 19.34
C LEU A 183 -4.95 4.90 18.46
N ALA A 184 -3.64 5.01 18.69
CA ALA A 184 -2.73 5.70 17.80
C ALA A 184 -2.24 4.77 16.66
N ALA A 185 -2.30 3.44 16.83
CA ALA A 185 -1.85 2.49 15.83
C ALA A 185 -2.52 2.69 14.47
N MET A 186 -1.70 2.68 13.41
CA MET A 186 -2.15 2.90 12.04
C MET A 186 -3.18 1.86 11.61
N GLU A 187 -2.96 0.60 11.93
CA GLU A 187 -3.86 -0.52 11.62
C GLU A 187 -5.22 -0.43 12.30
N HIS A 188 -5.31 0.33 13.38
CA HIS A 188 -6.56 0.63 14.08
C HIS A 188 -7.27 1.90 13.56
N GLY A 189 -6.63 2.66 12.67
CA GLY A 189 -7.18 3.90 12.11
C GLY A 189 -6.60 5.17 12.73
N GLY A 190 -5.54 5.07 13.53
CA GLY A 190 -4.72 6.20 13.93
C GLY A 190 -4.12 6.90 12.72
N PHE A 191 -3.95 8.22 12.80
CA PHE A 191 -3.40 9.00 11.69
C PHE A 191 -2.68 10.24 12.19
N VAL A 192 -1.45 10.45 11.76
CA VAL A 192 -0.72 11.68 12.06
C VAL A 192 -1.18 12.78 11.10
N VAL A 193 -1.97 13.70 11.65
CA VAL A 193 -2.61 14.78 10.87
C VAL A 193 -1.58 15.81 10.44
N GLU A 194 -0.71 16.22 11.39
CA GLU A 194 0.23 17.30 11.18
C GLU A 194 1.46 17.14 12.06
N CYS A 195 2.57 17.71 11.64
CA CYS A 195 3.80 17.81 12.43
C CYS A 195 4.56 19.09 12.06
N SER A 196 5.43 19.53 12.95
CA SER A 196 6.25 20.73 12.74
C SER A 196 7.29 20.58 11.65
N ASP A 197 7.87 19.37 11.52
CA ASP A 197 8.91 19.04 10.54
C ASP A 197 8.95 17.51 10.35
N MET A 198 9.31 17.04 9.15
CA MET A 198 9.53 15.62 8.85
C MET A 198 10.65 15.46 7.80
N TRP A 199 11.73 16.16 8.02
CA TRP A 199 12.82 16.27 7.02
C TRP A 199 13.50 14.94 6.70
N TYR A 200 13.79 14.11 7.70
CA TYR A 200 14.47 12.82 7.53
C TYR A 200 13.51 11.64 7.57
N GLY A 201 12.52 11.65 8.47
CA GLY A 201 11.56 10.57 8.66
C GLY A 201 10.11 11.04 8.54
N HIS A 202 9.32 10.31 7.77
CA HIS A 202 7.92 10.66 7.53
C HIS A 202 7.09 10.54 8.81
N ARG A 203 6.18 11.50 9.05
CA ARG A 203 5.36 11.57 10.27
C ARG A 203 4.55 10.30 10.55
N GLN A 204 4.05 9.61 9.52
CA GLN A 204 3.27 8.38 9.70
C GLN A 204 4.09 7.21 10.26
N ASN A 205 5.42 7.29 10.22
CA ASN A 205 6.29 6.28 10.81
C ASN A 205 6.09 6.13 12.33
N LEU A 206 5.64 7.21 13.02
CA LEU A 206 5.35 7.18 14.46
C LEU A 206 4.34 6.12 14.90
N ILE A 207 3.43 5.74 14.01
CA ILE A 207 2.27 4.92 14.32
C ILE A 207 2.19 3.64 13.50
N LEU A 208 3.29 3.31 12.79
CA LEU A 208 3.42 2.04 12.08
C LEU A 208 3.47 0.86 13.05
N PRO A 209 2.91 -0.31 12.67
CA PRO A 209 2.98 -1.49 13.51
C PRO A 209 4.42 -2.00 13.67
N GLY A 210 4.69 -2.58 14.84
CA GLY A 210 5.99 -3.15 15.16
C GLY A 210 7.00 -2.12 15.67
N ARG A 211 8.23 -2.59 15.87
CA ARG A 211 9.35 -1.73 16.25
C ARG A 211 10.13 -1.25 15.04
N SER A 212 10.79 -0.12 15.20
CA SER A 212 11.77 0.39 14.26
C SER A 212 12.88 -0.64 14.00
N THR A 213 13.30 -0.79 12.76
CA THR A 213 14.38 -1.70 12.36
C THR A 213 15.67 -0.95 11.97
N HIS A 214 15.53 0.34 11.70
CA HIS A 214 16.62 1.27 11.40
C HIS A 214 16.15 2.72 11.56
N MET A 215 17.07 3.68 11.62
CA MET A 215 16.79 5.09 11.85
C MET A 215 15.74 5.71 10.91
N GLY A 216 15.64 5.23 9.67
CA GLY A 216 14.65 5.74 8.70
C GLY A 216 13.20 5.28 8.97
N ASP A 217 12.98 4.39 9.92
CA ASP A 217 11.65 3.88 10.28
C ASP A 217 10.90 4.77 11.27
N GLY A 218 11.58 5.74 11.88
CA GLY A 218 11.00 6.69 12.81
C GLY A 218 10.54 7.99 12.15
N TRP A 219 9.89 8.84 12.92
CA TRP A 219 9.72 10.25 12.58
C TRP A 219 10.97 11.01 13.01
N GLU A 220 11.62 11.70 12.09
CA GLU A 220 12.84 12.43 12.34
C GLU A 220 12.79 13.84 11.76
N THR A 221 13.06 14.84 12.60
CA THR A 221 13.08 16.25 12.25
C THR A 221 14.50 16.76 12.00
N LYS A 222 14.61 17.90 11.33
CA LYS A 222 15.90 18.64 11.30
C LYS A 222 16.32 18.98 12.71
N ARG A 223 17.64 18.96 12.93
CA ARG A 223 18.18 19.46 14.18
C ARG A 223 17.92 20.97 14.35
N ARG A 224 17.11 21.31 15.31
CA ARG A 224 16.86 22.71 15.71
C ARG A 224 18.08 23.29 16.41
N ARG A 225 18.56 24.45 15.98
CA ARG A 225 19.69 25.16 16.60
C ARG A 225 19.27 26.41 17.38
N GLY A 226 17.99 26.73 17.41
CA GLY A 226 17.38 27.84 18.13
C GLY A 226 16.35 27.40 19.17
N PRO A 227 15.76 28.32 19.92
CA PRO A 227 14.68 28.03 20.87
C PRO A 227 13.46 27.43 20.12
N GLY A 228 12.71 26.62 20.84
CA GLY A 228 11.49 25.98 20.34
C GLY A 228 11.50 24.46 20.53
N HIS A 229 10.48 23.81 20.02
CA HIS A 229 10.28 22.37 20.11
C HIS A 229 9.67 21.86 18.80
N GLU A 230 9.82 20.59 18.57
CA GLU A 230 9.11 19.87 17.51
C GLU A 230 7.83 19.27 18.11
N TRP A 231 6.83 19.10 17.27
CA TRP A 231 5.53 18.59 17.68
C TRP A 231 4.86 17.79 16.58
N THR A 232 3.94 16.93 16.97
CA THR A 232 3.08 16.16 16.09
C THR A 232 1.66 16.08 16.65
N ILE A 233 0.67 15.99 15.76
CA ILE A 233 -0.73 15.82 16.11
C ILE A 233 -1.21 14.48 15.57
N VAL A 234 -1.56 13.59 16.47
CA VAL A 234 -2.11 12.27 16.14
C VAL A 234 -3.61 12.28 16.35
N ARG A 235 -4.38 12.01 15.30
CA ARG A 235 -5.79 11.68 15.39
C ARG A 235 -5.90 10.22 15.80
N LEU A 236 -6.54 9.98 16.93
CA LEU A 236 -6.82 8.63 17.40
C LEU A 236 -7.91 7.96 16.55
N ALA A 237 -7.89 6.65 16.46
CA ALA A 237 -8.86 5.83 15.73
C ALA A 237 -10.32 6.13 16.14
N ARG A 238 -10.54 6.43 17.43
CA ARG A 238 -11.86 6.79 17.99
C ARG A 238 -11.72 7.64 19.26
N ARG A 239 -12.84 8.21 19.71
CA ARG A 239 -12.89 8.89 21.01
C ARG A 239 -12.73 7.87 22.13
N ALA A 240 -11.82 8.14 23.06
CA ALA A 240 -11.54 7.30 24.22
C ALA A 240 -10.93 8.10 25.36
N VAL A 241 -10.77 7.43 26.51
CA VAL A 241 -9.96 7.91 27.63
C VAL A 241 -8.56 7.32 27.47
N ILE A 242 -7.54 8.18 27.47
CA ILE A 242 -6.14 7.76 27.42
C ILE A 242 -5.69 7.47 28.83
N ASP A 243 -5.27 6.23 29.10
CA ASP A 243 -4.70 5.83 30.38
C ASP A 243 -3.18 5.58 30.32
N ARG A 244 -2.62 5.43 29.10
CA ARG A 244 -1.19 5.22 28.88
C ARG A 244 -0.75 5.81 27.54
N VAL A 245 0.44 6.38 27.50
CA VAL A 245 1.15 6.77 26.29
C VAL A 245 2.52 6.11 26.32
N GLU A 246 2.92 5.51 25.20
CA GLU A 246 4.25 4.96 25.00
C GLU A 246 4.93 5.71 23.85
N LEU A 247 6.15 6.19 24.09
CA LEU A 247 6.99 6.85 23.10
C LEU A 247 8.25 6.01 22.97
N ASP A 248 8.43 5.41 21.80
CA ASP A 248 9.60 4.61 21.46
C ASP A 248 10.64 5.51 20.77
N THR A 249 11.86 5.49 21.28
CA THR A 249 13.00 6.23 20.74
C THR A 249 14.11 5.26 20.28
N ASP A 250 13.75 4.04 19.91
CA ASP A 250 14.66 3.02 19.45
C ASP A 250 15.31 3.44 18.11
N HIS A 251 16.66 3.31 18.02
CA HIS A 251 17.56 3.83 16.98
C HIS A 251 17.77 5.35 17.09
#